data_63f6c0bc06cec7f9b941525c6b27795c
#
_entry.id   63f6c0bc06cec7f9b941525c6b27795c
#
_cell.length_a   1.000
_cell.length_b   1.000
_cell.length_c   1.000
_cell.angle_alpha   90.00
_cell.angle_beta   90.00
_cell.angle_gamma   90.00
#
_symmetry.space_group_name_H-M   'P 1'
#
loop_
_entity.id
_entity.type
_entity.pdbx_description
1 polymer ?
#
loop_
_entity_poly.entity_id
_entity_poly.type
_entity_poly.pdbx_seq_one_letter_code
_entity_poly.pdbx_strand_id
1 'polypeptide(L)'
;MGLLVEQDARLRQYQPAVGLWISPQGFSSRWLDEWLRLVRQEPAWMTGVVYGPWTRRSLPVLRAAVPRRYPLRLYPDITHNVSAQYPVPEWDVAYAATLAREPINPRPTDQAAIFRLLSPLTNGFLTYSEGCNDDVNKAIWSALGWDPQARVIDILREYSRYFIGERHAEGFAHGLLALEENWNGPLLANRGVEATL
;
A
#
# COMPACT_ATOMS: atom_id res chain seq x y z
N MET A 1 -27.90 -2.46 -6.26
CA MET A 1 -28.21 -1.33 -5.38
C MET A 1 -29.04 -1.71 -4.18
N GLY A 2 -30.17 -2.40 -4.35
CA GLY A 2 -31.04 -2.79 -3.24
C GLY A 2 -30.31 -3.49 -2.08
N LEU A 3 -29.39 -4.41 -2.40
CA LEU A 3 -28.62 -5.13 -1.38
C LEU A 3 -27.80 -4.22 -0.47
N LEU A 4 -27.12 -3.22 -1.01
CA LEU A 4 -26.28 -2.30 -0.20
C LEU A 4 -27.12 -1.40 0.71
N VAL A 5 -28.27 -0.95 0.21
CA VAL A 5 -29.24 -0.18 1.01
C VAL A 5 -29.79 -1.03 2.14
N GLU A 6 -30.14 -2.28 1.86
CA GLU A 6 -30.62 -3.22 2.88
C GLU A 6 -29.55 -3.54 3.92
N GLN A 7 -28.29 -3.77 3.48
CA GLN A 7 -27.16 -3.99 4.39
C GLN A 7 -26.93 -2.80 5.31
N ASP A 8 -26.92 -1.56 4.79
CA ASP A 8 -26.80 -0.37 5.62
C ASP A 8 -27.93 -0.27 6.65
N ALA A 9 -29.17 -0.47 6.22
CA ALA A 9 -30.32 -0.44 7.10
C ALA A 9 -30.24 -1.49 8.23
N ARG A 10 -29.82 -2.73 7.89
CA ARG A 10 -29.64 -3.79 8.89
C ARG A 10 -28.49 -3.49 9.85
N LEU A 11 -27.34 -3.04 9.34
CA LEU A 11 -26.20 -2.70 10.19
C LEU A 11 -26.54 -1.60 11.19
N ARG A 12 -27.28 -0.58 10.77
CA ARG A 12 -27.69 0.54 11.62
C ARG A 12 -28.68 0.16 12.72
N GLN A 13 -29.39 -0.96 12.58
CA GLN A 13 -30.23 -1.50 13.66
C GLN A 13 -29.39 -1.95 14.87
N TYR A 14 -28.16 -2.45 14.61
CA TYR A 14 -27.26 -2.91 15.68
C TYR A 14 -26.25 -1.85 16.11
N GLN A 15 -25.81 -1.02 15.18
CA GLN A 15 -24.84 0.05 15.43
C GLN A 15 -25.21 1.29 14.60
N PRO A 16 -25.95 2.25 15.17
CA PRO A 16 -26.44 3.43 14.44
C PRO A 16 -25.34 4.28 13.79
N ALA A 17 -24.14 4.28 14.36
CA ALA A 17 -23.00 5.04 13.86
C ALA A 17 -22.12 4.25 12.87
N VAL A 18 -22.54 3.04 12.45
CA VAL A 18 -21.74 2.25 11.49
C VAL A 18 -21.61 2.97 10.15
N GLY A 19 -20.42 2.85 9.55
CA GLY A 19 -20.15 3.36 8.21
C GLY A 19 -19.96 2.24 7.19
N LEU A 20 -20.66 2.32 6.06
CA LEU A 20 -20.48 1.39 4.94
C LEU A 20 -19.49 1.95 3.93
N TRP A 21 -18.35 1.28 3.79
CA TRP A 21 -17.26 1.64 2.87
C TRP A 21 -17.26 0.68 1.69
N ILE A 22 -17.12 1.22 0.49
CA ILE A 22 -17.14 0.42 -0.74
C ILE A 22 -15.76 0.44 -1.40
N SER A 23 -15.28 -0.75 -1.78
CA SER A 23 -14.08 -0.88 -2.61
C SER A 23 -14.48 -1.24 -4.05
N PRO A 24 -14.04 -0.46 -5.05
CA PRO A 24 -14.20 -0.82 -6.46
C PRO A 24 -13.12 -1.78 -6.96
N GLN A 25 -12.36 -2.38 -6.07
CA GLN A 25 -11.35 -3.38 -6.41
C GLN A 25 -11.96 -4.55 -7.16
N GLY A 26 -11.34 -4.95 -8.25
CA GLY A 26 -11.83 -6.05 -9.08
C GLY A 26 -13.03 -5.72 -9.99
N PHE A 27 -13.57 -4.51 -9.95
CA PHE A 27 -14.63 -4.12 -10.87
C PHE A 27 -14.14 -4.12 -12.31
N SER A 28 -14.98 -4.61 -13.25
CA SER A 28 -14.78 -4.35 -14.67
C SER A 28 -14.89 -2.85 -14.95
N SER A 29 -14.38 -2.38 -16.10
CA SER A 29 -14.51 -0.96 -16.48
C SER A 29 -15.97 -0.51 -16.51
N ARG A 30 -16.87 -1.36 -17.03
CA ARG A 30 -18.31 -1.09 -17.05
C ARG A 30 -18.90 -0.94 -15.64
N TRP A 31 -18.54 -1.85 -14.73
CA TRP A 31 -19.04 -1.79 -13.36
C TRP A 31 -18.47 -0.60 -12.59
N LEU A 32 -17.23 -0.24 -12.85
CA LEU A 32 -16.64 0.95 -12.25
C LEU A 32 -17.35 2.23 -12.72
N ASP A 33 -17.67 2.35 -14.01
CA ASP A 33 -18.37 3.50 -14.54
C ASP A 33 -19.80 3.60 -13.99
N GLU A 34 -20.52 2.48 -13.89
CA GLU A 34 -21.86 2.43 -13.27
C GLU A 34 -21.79 2.81 -11.78
N TRP A 35 -20.81 2.28 -11.07
CA TRP A 35 -20.60 2.62 -9.67
C TRP A 35 -20.27 4.11 -9.48
N LEU A 36 -19.43 4.69 -10.33
CA LEU A 36 -19.13 6.12 -10.29
C LEU A 36 -20.35 7.00 -10.57
N ARG A 37 -21.24 6.57 -11.48
CA ARG A 37 -22.52 7.28 -11.69
C ARG A 37 -23.39 7.27 -10.43
N LEU A 38 -23.42 6.14 -9.73
CA LEU A 38 -24.11 6.03 -8.46
C LEU A 38 -23.50 6.93 -7.38
N VAL A 39 -22.16 6.87 -7.22
CA VAL A 39 -21.45 7.64 -6.19
C VAL A 39 -21.66 9.14 -6.38
N ARG A 40 -21.78 9.62 -7.61
CA ARG A 40 -22.09 11.03 -7.91
C ARG A 40 -23.49 11.48 -7.46
N GLN A 41 -24.40 10.54 -7.21
CA GLN A 41 -25.71 10.83 -6.63
C GLN A 41 -25.64 11.00 -5.10
N GLU A 42 -24.49 10.82 -4.55
CA GLU A 42 -24.18 10.97 -3.11
C GLU A 42 -25.10 10.20 -2.17
N PRO A 43 -25.30 8.88 -2.38
CA PRO A 43 -26.21 8.09 -1.58
C PRO A 43 -25.86 8.15 -0.09
N ALA A 44 -26.86 8.38 0.76
CA ALA A 44 -26.69 8.58 2.20
C ALA A 44 -26.18 7.34 2.94
N TRP A 45 -26.40 6.15 2.39
CA TRP A 45 -25.94 4.88 2.97
C TRP A 45 -24.41 4.65 2.82
N MET A 46 -23.74 5.34 1.90
CA MET A 46 -22.31 5.19 1.68
C MET A 46 -21.53 6.18 2.54
N THR A 47 -20.54 5.69 3.28
CA THR A 47 -19.70 6.51 4.16
C THR A 47 -18.38 6.91 3.47
N GLY A 48 -17.79 6.02 2.68
CA GLY A 48 -16.50 6.29 2.06
C GLY A 48 -16.10 5.22 1.05
N VAL A 49 -14.90 5.36 0.51
CA VAL A 49 -14.33 4.50 -0.52
C VAL A 49 -13.01 3.92 -0.06
N VAL A 50 -12.78 2.65 -0.33
CA VAL A 50 -11.48 1.99 -0.12
C VAL A 50 -10.83 1.76 -1.47
N TYR A 51 -9.66 2.35 -1.69
CA TYR A 51 -8.85 2.14 -2.88
C TYR A 51 -7.94 0.93 -2.69
N GLY A 52 -8.17 -0.12 -3.44
CA GLY A 52 -7.39 -1.36 -3.39
C GLY A 52 -6.52 -1.59 -4.64
N PRO A 53 -5.65 -2.61 -4.62
CA PRO A 53 -4.61 -2.83 -5.62
C PRO A 53 -5.12 -3.09 -7.04
N TRP A 54 -6.27 -3.72 -7.20
CA TRP A 54 -6.83 -4.02 -8.53
C TRP A 54 -7.95 -3.06 -8.96
N THR A 55 -7.94 -1.85 -8.43
CA THR A 55 -8.81 -0.77 -8.91
C THR A 55 -8.32 -0.31 -10.28
N ARG A 56 -9.17 -0.37 -11.30
CA ARG A 56 -8.83 -0.10 -12.72
C ARG A 56 -8.51 1.36 -13.05
N ARG A 57 -8.57 2.26 -12.08
CA ARG A 57 -8.16 3.66 -12.23
C ARG A 57 -7.13 3.99 -11.16
N SER A 58 -6.16 4.84 -11.48
CA SER A 58 -5.20 5.33 -10.49
C SER A 58 -5.90 6.12 -9.38
N LEU A 59 -5.30 6.17 -8.20
CA LEU A 59 -5.87 6.88 -7.05
C LEU A 59 -6.18 8.36 -7.34
N PRO A 60 -5.29 9.15 -8.01
CA PRO A 60 -5.62 10.53 -8.35
C PRO A 60 -6.86 10.66 -9.23
N VAL A 61 -6.99 9.78 -10.24
CA VAL A 61 -8.15 9.76 -11.14
C VAL A 61 -9.43 9.37 -10.39
N LEU A 62 -9.35 8.38 -9.51
CA LEU A 62 -10.48 7.97 -8.68
C LEU A 62 -10.87 9.10 -7.71
N ARG A 63 -9.89 9.75 -7.04
CA ARG A 63 -10.15 10.87 -6.13
C ARG A 63 -10.86 12.04 -6.84
N ALA A 64 -10.46 12.34 -8.06
CA ALA A 64 -11.11 13.38 -8.87
C ALA A 64 -12.55 13.02 -9.28
N ALA A 65 -12.84 11.73 -9.46
CA ALA A 65 -14.16 11.25 -9.89
C ALA A 65 -15.17 11.06 -8.75
N VAL A 66 -14.68 10.86 -7.52
CA VAL A 66 -15.49 10.63 -6.31
C VAL A 66 -15.79 11.97 -5.62
N PRO A 67 -17.04 12.28 -5.26
CA PRO A 67 -17.40 13.49 -4.52
C PRO A 67 -16.57 13.67 -3.24
N ARG A 68 -16.21 14.92 -2.92
CA ARG A 68 -15.32 15.23 -1.78
C ARG A 68 -15.88 14.84 -0.42
N ARG A 69 -17.21 14.73 -0.30
CA ARG A 69 -17.84 14.28 0.93
C ARG A 69 -17.43 12.85 1.33
N TYR A 70 -17.04 12.01 0.37
CA TYR A 70 -16.59 10.66 0.65
C TYR A 70 -15.08 10.64 0.87
N PRO A 71 -14.62 10.35 2.08
CA PRO A 71 -13.21 10.11 2.32
C PRO A 71 -12.76 8.85 1.58
N LEU A 72 -11.49 8.83 1.17
CA LEU A 72 -10.83 7.66 0.62
C LEU A 72 -9.88 7.06 1.65
N ARG A 73 -9.94 5.75 1.83
CA ARG A 73 -8.90 4.97 2.52
C ARG A 73 -8.08 4.21 1.52
N LEU A 74 -6.79 4.18 1.75
CA LEU A 74 -5.88 3.38 0.96
C LEU A 74 -5.85 1.95 1.50
N TYR A 75 -5.86 0.98 0.60
CA TYR A 75 -5.63 -0.43 0.90
C TYR A 75 -4.45 -0.90 0.05
N PRO A 76 -3.21 -0.50 0.40
CA PRO A 76 -2.04 -0.85 -0.38
C PRO A 76 -1.68 -2.31 -0.14
N ASP A 77 -1.37 -2.99 -1.23
CA ASP A 77 -0.66 -4.25 -1.22
C ASP A 77 0.83 -3.94 -1.20
N ILE A 78 1.42 -4.01 -0.02
CA ILE A 78 2.82 -3.61 0.19
C ILE A 78 3.82 -4.71 -0.12
N THR A 79 3.35 -5.95 -0.27
CA THR A 79 4.15 -7.08 -0.71
C THR A 79 3.24 -8.18 -1.24
N HIS A 80 3.35 -8.48 -2.52
CA HIS A 80 2.56 -9.53 -3.17
C HIS A 80 3.46 -10.47 -3.95
N ASN A 81 3.26 -11.77 -3.78
CA ASN A 81 4.13 -12.78 -4.37
C ASN A 81 3.73 -13.19 -5.80
N VAL A 82 2.62 -12.70 -6.32
CA VAL A 82 2.11 -13.04 -7.65
C VAL A 82 2.13 -11.84 -8.60
N SER A 83 1.67 -10.70 -8.13
CA SER A 83 1.54 -9.48 -8.93
C SER A 83 1.61 -8.28 -8.00
N ALA A 84 2.76 -7.65 -7.93
CA ALA A 84 2.97 -6.48 -7.08
C ALA A 84 2.15 -5.28 -7.56
N GLN A 85 1.50 -4.57 -6.64
CA GLN A 85 0.83 -3.30 -6.94
C GLN A 85 1.83 -2.20 -7.30
N TYR A 86 2.98 -2.21 -6.65
CA TYR A 86 4.07 -1.25 -6.82
C TYR A 86 5.37 -2.01 -7.07
N PRO A 87 5.59 -2.51 -8.30
CA PRO A 87 6.77 -3.31 -8.63
C PRO A 87 8.06 -2.48 -8.53
N VAL A 88 9.18 -3.17 -8.38
CA VAL A 88 10.50 -2.54 -8.43
C VAL A 88 10.71 -1.89 -9.80
N PRO A 89 11.07 -0.58 -9.88
CA PRO A 89 11.09 0.15 -11.16
C PRO A 89 12.12 -0.38 -12.16
N GLU A 90 13.29 -0.81 -11.68
CA GLU A 90 14.44 -1.22 -12.50
C GLU A 90 14.74 -2.71 -12.38
N TRP A 91 13.71 -3.51 -12.44
CA TRP A 91 13.81 -4.94 -12.28
C TRP A 91 14.67 -5.60 -13.36
N ASP A 92 15.51 -6.54 -12.96
CA ASP A 92 16.28 -7.35 -13.90
C ASP A 92 15.34 -8.11 -14.84
N VAL A 93 15.55 -7.95 -16.16
CA VAL A 93 14.64 -8.49 -17.19
C VAL A 93 14.57 -10.02 -17.14
N ALA A 94 15.70 -10.70 -16.87
CA ALA A 94 15.72 -12.16 -16.78
C ALA A 94 14.89 -12.63 -15.58
N TYR A 95 14.96 -11.91 -14.48
CA TYR A 95 14.19 -12.19 -13.28
C TYR A 95 12.69 -11.97 -13.51
N ALA A 96 12.32 -10.81 -14.07
CA ALA A 96 10.94 -10.50 -14.42
C ALA A 96 10.33 -11.52 -15.40
N ALA A 97 11.12 -11.99 -16.38
CA ALA A 97 10.68 -12.97 -17.37
C ALA A 97 10.44 -14.36 -16.78
N THR A 98 11.14 -14.73 -15.71
CA THR A 98 11.05 -16.09 -15.16
C THR A 98 9.94 -16.28 -14.15
N LEU A 99 9.60 -15.28 -13.35
CA LEU A 99 8.74 -15.47 -12.19
C LEU A 99 7.42 -14.71 -12.26
N ALA A 100 7.33 -13.61 -12.98
CA ALA A 100 6.21 -12.66 -12.92
C ALA A 100 5.79 -12.31 -11.46
N ARG A 101 6.75 -12.43 -10.52
CA ARG A 101 6.56 -12.27 -9.08
C ARG A 101 7.64 -11.35 -8.54
N GLU A 102 7.27 -10.52 -7.61
CA GLU A 102 8.23 -9.73 -6.86
C GLU A 102 8.67 -10.54 -5.63
N PRO A 103 9.99 -10.76 -5.44
CA PRO A 103 10.47 -11.38 -4.23
C PRO A 103 10.19 -10.50 -3.03
N ILE A 104 9.92 -11.15 -1.93
CA ILE A 104 9.69 -10.49 -0.66
C ILE A 104 11.02 -10.02 -0.12
N ASN A 105 11.26 -8.73 -0.22
CA ASN A 105 12.41 -8.08 0.38
C ASN A 105 12.02 -6.72 0.94
N PRO A 106 12.74 -6.22 1.98
CA PRO A 106 12.51 -4.88 2.48
C PRO A 106 12.75 -3.82 1.40
N ARG A 107 11.79 -2.93 1.22
CA ARG A 107 11.87 -1.77 0.31
C ARG A 107 11.49 -0.49 1.06
N PRO A 108 12.21 -0.14 2.12
CA PRO A 108 11.81 0.93 3.02
C PRO A 108 11.76 2.30 2.34
N THR A 109 12.68 2.60 1.43
CA THR A 109 12.74 3.90 0.72
C THR A 109 11.60 4.02 -0.28
N ASP A 110 11.37 2.99 -1.09
CA ASP A 110 10.29 2.94 -2.06
C ASP A 110 8.92 3.02 -1.37
N GLN A 111 8.71 2.24 -0.32
CA GLN A 111 7.46 2.24 0.43
C GLN A 111 7.19 3.60 1.07
N ALA A 112 8.22 4.28 1.56
CA ALA A 112 8.08 5.63 2.07
C ALA A 112 7.73 6.65 0.96
N ALA A 113 8.32 6.52 -0.22
CA ALA A 113 8.00 7.36 -1.38
C ALA A 113 6.54 7.15 -1.83
N ILE A 114 6.10 5.88 -1.93
CA ILE A 114 4.71 5.52 -2.27
C ILE A 114 3.73 6.09 -1.23
N PHE A 115 4.01 5.92 0.05
CA PHE A 115 3.19 6.48 1.12
C PHE A 115 3.03 8.00 0.96
N ARG A 116 4.14 8.74 0.84
CA ARG A 116 4.13 10.20 0.74
C ARG A 116 3.43 10.71 -0.51
N LEU A 117 3.51 9.97 -1.61
CA LEU A 117 2.81 10.28 -2.86
C LEU A 117 1.29 10.13 -2.72
N LEU A 118 0.83 9.10 -2.02
CA LEU A 118 -0.58 8.71 -2.03
C LEU A 118 -1.36 9.21 -0.81
N SER A 119 -0.72 9.36 0.35
CA SER A 119 -1.37 9.76 1.60
C SER A 119 -2.13 11.08 1.52
N PRO A 120 -1.67 12.13 0.77
CA PRO A 120 -2.41 13.39 0.66
C PRO A 120 -3.80 13.25 0.00
N LEU A 121 -4.05 12.16 -0.70
CA LEU A 121 -5.31 11.87 -1.39
C LEU A 121 -6.29 11.08 -0.54
N THR A 122 -5.88 10.64 0.66
CA THR A 122 -6.61 9.71 1.51
C THR A 122 -6.66 10.20 2.96
N ASN A 123 -7.55 9.60 3.76
CA ASN A 123 -7.66 9.91 5.18
C ASN A 123 -7.21 8.77 6.11
N GLY A 124 -6.51 7.80 5.55
CA GLY A 124 -6.00 6.64 6.27
C GLY A 124 -5.74 5.46 5.36
N PHE A 125 -5.23 4.39 5.93
CA PHE A 125 -4.90 3.18 5.18
C PHE A 125 -5.06 1.92 6.03
N LEU A 126 -5.08 0.77 5.35
CA LEU A 126 -5.00 -0.57 5.89
C LEU A 126 -4.07 -1.37 4.97
N THR A 127 -2.86 -1.66 5.40
CA THR A 127 -1.90 -2.41 4.58
C THR A 127 -2.27 -3.88 4.45
N TYR A 128 -2.02 -4.45 3.28
CA TYR A 128 -2.07 -5.88 3.02
C TYR A 128 -0.71 -6.39 2.55
N SER A 129 -0.37 -7.62 2.93
CA SER A 129 0.79 -8.33 2.43
C SER A 129 0.56 -9.83 2.48
N GLU A 130 1.20 -10.57 1.59
CA GLU A 130 1.05 -12.03 1.51
C GLU A 130 2.28 -12.80 2.00
N GLY A 131 3.33 -12.11 2.36
CA GLY A 131 4.61 -12.74 2.56
C GLY A 131 5.12 -12.79 3.99
N CYS A 132 6.19 -13.54 4.13
CA CYS A 132 7.18 -13.39 5.18
C CYS A 132 8.20 -12.31 4.77
N ASN A 133 8.90 -11.71 5.72
CA ASN A 133 9.89 -10.63 5.52
C ASN A 133 9.30 -9.29 5.01
N ASP A 134 8.03 -9.05 5.21
CA ASP A 134 7.33 -7.82 4.84
C ASP A 134 7.09 -6.86 6.01
N ASP A 135 7.48 -7.24 7.20
CA ASP A 135 7.30 -6.52 8.44
C ASP A 135 8.04 -5.17 8.46
N VAL A 136 9.20 -5.08 7.80
CA VAL A 136 9.91 -3.79 7.61
C VAL A 136 9.04 -2.81 6.82
N ASN A 137 8.43 -3.24 5.72
CA ASN A 137 7.53 -2.41 4.92
C ASN A 137 6.31 -1.96 5.74
N LYS A 138 5.75 -2.84 6.58
CA LYS A 138 4.67 -2.51 7.52
C LYS A 138 5.11 -1.48 8.54
N ALA A 139 6.31 -1.61 9.09
CA ALA A 139 6.89 -0.65 10.03
C ALA A 139 7.02 0.74 9.40
N ILE A 140 7.48 0.83 8.15
CA ILE A 140 7.55 2.09 7.39
C ILE A 140 6.16 2.73 7.25
N TRP A 141 5.16 1.97 6.78
CA TRP A 141 3.80 2.49 6.63
C TRP A 141 3.21 2.95 7.95
N SER A 142 3.38 2.16 9.02
CA SER A 142 2.85 2.48 10.35
C SER A 142 3.46 3.74 10.94
N ALA A 143 4.79 3.87 10.87
CA ALA A 143 5.49 5.03 11.38
C ALA A 143 5.14 6.31 10.61
N LEU A 144 5.09 6.23 9.26
CA LEU A 144 4.69 7.37 8.42
C LEU A 144 3.22 7.73 8.57
N GLY A 145 2.37 6.77 8.92
CA GLY A 145 0.97 7.03 9.26
C GLY A 145 0.81 7.85 10.54
N TRP A 146 1.75 7.71 11.46
CA TRP A 146 1.82 8.50 12.70
C TRP A 146 2.52 9.84 12.48
N ASP A 147 3.71 9.82 11.86
CA ASP A 147 4.48 11.01 11.50
C ASP A 147 4.94 10.94 10.03
N PRO A 148 4.23 11.61 9.10
CA PRO A 148 4.58 11.62 7.68
C PRO A 148 5.98 12.19 7.36
N GLN A 149 6.58 12.93 8.30
CA GLN A 149 7.89 13.54 8.16
C GLN A 149 9.03 12.66 8.73
N ALA A 150 8.70 11.55 9.37
CA ALA A 150 9.71 10.65 9.92
C ALA A 150 10.72 10.22 8.84
N ARG A 151 12.00 10.20 9.19
CA ARG A 151 13.06 9.76 8.27
C ARG A 151 13.11 8.24 8.25
N VAL A 152 13.22 7.66 7.05
CA VAL A 152 13.29 6.20 6.87
C VAL A 152 14.35 5.57 7.75
N ILE A 153 15.57 6.15 7.79
CA ILE A 153 16.64 5.60 8.61
C ILE A 153 16.31 5.56 10.11
N ASP A 154 15.58 6.54 10.62
CA ASP A 154 15.21 6.55 12.04
C ASP A 154 14.14 5.48 12.33
N ILE A 155 13.19 5.27 11.41
CA ILE A 155 12.21 4.17 11.50
C ILE A 155 12.94 2.82 11.51
N LEU A 156 13.94 2.65 10.64
CA LEU A 156 14.71 1.41 10.56
C LEU A 156 15.58 1.20 11.81
N ARG A 157 16.12 2.25 12.41
CA ARG A 157 16.83 2.18 13.69
C ARG A 157 15.91 1.69 14.82
N GLU A 158 14.71 2.25 14.92
CA GLU A 158 13.71 1.81 15.90
C GLU A 158 13.31 0.35 15.68
N TYR A 159 13.00 -0.03 14.43
CA TYR A 159 12.72 -1.41 14.05
C TYR A 159 13.88 -2.34 14.47
N SER A 160 15.11 -1.99 14.11
CA SER A 160 16.30 -2.79 14.40
C SER A 160 16.55 -2.90 15.90
N ARG A 161 16.35 -1.81 16.65
CA ARG A 161 16.47 -1.79 18.10
C ARG A 161 15.47 -2.76 18.75
N TYR A 162 14.25 -2.76 18.27
CA TYR A 162 13.18 -3.59 18.82
C TYR A 162 13.36 -5.08 18.53
N PHE A 163 13.64 -5.43 17.27
CA PHE A 163 13.68 -6.83 16.83
C PHE A 163 15.05 -7.51 16.92
N ILE A 164 16.14 -6.73 16.84
CA ILE A 164 17.51 -7.25 16.79
C ILE A 164 18.28 -6.90 18.06
N GLY A 165 18.11 -5.69 18.56
CA GLY A 165 18.74 -5.17 19.76
C GLY A 165 19.60 -3.95 19.54
N GLU A 166 19.75 -3.14 20.58
CA GLU A 166 20.41 -1.84 20.58
C GLU A 166 21.81 -1.88 19.95
N ARG A 167 22.59 -2.90 20.31
CA ARG A 167 24.00 -3.06 19.87
C ARG A 167 24.15 -3.12 18.35
N HIS A 168 23.13 -3.63 17.64
CA HIS A 168 23.16 -3.86 16.21
C HIS A 168 22.26 -2.91 15.43
N ALA A 169 21.55 -2.01 16.11
CA ALA A 169 20.49 -1.19 15.52
C ALA A 169 20.97 -0.37 14.32
N GLU A 170 22.11 0.28 14.44
CA GLU A 170 22.67 1.11 13.36
C GLU A 170 23.09 0.26 12.14
N GLY A 171 23.89 -0.79 12.38
CA GLY A 171 24.36 -1.67 11.29
C GLY A 171 23.23 -2.37 10.58
N PHE A 172 22.23 -2.87 11.31
CA PHE A 172 21.09 -3.56 10.71
C PHE A 172 20.19 -2.60 9.92
N ALA A 173 19.97 -1.37 10.41
CA ALA A 173 19.21 -0.36 9.68
C ALA A 173 19.86 -0.01 8.34
N HIS A 174 21.18 0.17 8.32
CA HIS A 174 21.93 0.39 7.08
C HIS A 174 21.94 -0.84 6.16
N GLY A 175 22.01 -2.04 6.74
CA GLY A 175 21.89 -3.29 5.98
C GLY A 175 20.56 -3.42 5.25
N LEU A 176 19.45 -3.03 5.86
CA LEU A 176 18.12 -3.02 5.21
C LEU A 176 18.06 -2.06 4.03
N LEU A 177 18.67 -0.87 4.12
CA LEU A 177 18.80 0.05 2.98
C LEU A 177 19.68 -0.53 1.88
N ALA A 178 20.80 -1.15 2.25
CA ALA A 178 21.70 -1.78 1.27
C ALA A 178 21.02 -2.94 0.52
N LEU A 179 20.18 -3.73 1.20
CA LEU A 179 19.39 -4.78 0.55
C LEU A 179 18.42 -4.21 -0.49
N GLU A 180 17.80 -3.06 -0.22
CA GLU A 180 16.93 -2.38 -1.21
C GLU A 180 17.73 -1.94 -2.44
N GLU A 181 18.92 -1.37 -2.24
CA GLU A 181 19.80 -0.93 -3.33
C GLU A 181 20.28 -2.09 -4.26
N ASN A 182 20.24 -3.32 -3.78
CA ASN A 182 20.58 -4.48 -4.61
C ASN A 182 19.62 -4.73 -5.77
N TRP A 183 18.45 -4.08 -5.77
CA TRP A 183 17.47 -4.15 -6.86
C TRP A 183 17.70 -3.11 -7.97
N ASN A 184 18.67 -2.22 -7.82
CA ASN A 184 18.95 -1.18 -8.78
C ASN A 184 19.74 -1.72 -9.99
N GLY A 185 19.05 -1.84 -11.14
CA GLY A 185 19.62 -2.29 -12.40
C GLY A 185 19.89 -3.80 -12.48
N PRO A 186 20.65 -4.27 -13.47
CA PRO A 186 20.94 -5.69 -13.67
C PRO A 186 21.73 -6.27 -12.49
N LEU A 187 21.26 -7.35 -11.89
CA LEU A 187 21.86 -7.98 -10.70
C LEU A 187 23.34 -8.34 -10.91
N LEU A 188 23.70 -8.86 -12.08
CA LEU A 188 25.09 -9.23 -12.40
C LEU A 188 26.03 -8.02 -12.53
N ALA A 189 25.52 -6.83 -12.75
CA ALA A 189 26.29 -5.59 -12.82
C ALA A 189 26.29 -4.81 -11.50
N ASN A 190 25.44 -5.16 -10.57
CA ASN A 190 25.28 -4.45 -9.29
C ASN A 190 26.34 -4.96 -8.30
N ARG A 191 27.43 -4.20 -8.15
CA ARG A 191 28.49 -4.51 -7.19
C ARG A 191 28.07 -4.39 -5.71
N GLY A 192 26.96 -3.71 -5.44
CA GLY A 192 26.38 -3.61 -4.10
C GLY A 192 25.92 -4.96 -3.55
N VAL A 193 25.53 -5.90 -4.42
CA VAL A 193 25.10 -7.25 -4.01
C VAL A 193 26.19 -7.97 -3.24
N GLU A 194 27.42 -7.98 -3.77
CA GLU A 194 28.58 -8.61 -3.10
C GLU A 194 28.97 -7.88 -1.80
N ALA A 195 28.81 -6.56 -1.77
CA ALA A 195 29.15 -5.76 -0.59
C ALA A 195 28.13 -5.91 0.55
N THR A 196 26.90 -6.36 0.23
CA THR A 196 25.83 -6.55 1.21
C THR A 196 25.86 -7.94 1.86
N LEU A 197 26.52 -8.92 1.22
CA LEU A 197 26.71 -10.27 1.75
C LEU A 197 27.81 -10.32 2.80
#